data_3679191dff31a8bd462c75f0d47143e0
#
_entry.id   3679191dff31a8bd462c75f0d47143e0
#
_cell.length_a   1.000
_cell.length_b   1.000
_cell.length_c   1.000
_cell.angle_alpha   90.00
_cell.angle_beta   90.00
_cell.angle_gamma   90.00
#
_symmetry.space_group_name_H-M   'P 1'
#
loop_
_entity.id
_entity.type
_entity.pdbx_description
1 polymer ?
#
loop_
_entity_poly.entity_id
_entity_poly.type
_entity_poly.pdbx_seq_one_letter_code
_entity_poly.pdbx_strand_id
1 'polypeptide(L)'
;MESISKKKEYIVFSLFVVLFVVLHLWGVSIPYHQDEYKWVFYTHPEFTSSSSIPHPPLTEFIYTKLGPMFGDNNFRFIPFIFGFINLFLIFWLAQTIFKIRKTTLWVTGLFTVSFFSLLATLMVDVDGAIMAFFFLLLSIGYVKAKETQWKDWKWFILILIGAIGGFLVKVSAILPIMAFAIDFAIEKDMFSDRRKVLKYSLYFFLGAIFLFLVLFFSKYIFPFFNLKYSLSYWGHFLNSSSFLDRGWFQTFIQVVKSLLYASPLLLAPLFFIDKDIWKKTRGFFIFIFCATFFYIVIFDFSIGALDRYLQFMIIPLCLVSGAIYSKYLNGKINKKSIIVGITISIGIFCLQFLHHFTPPLYPKAEWLHRLVSFKWNFLYPFSGGSGPLPFYISFVFMALFWIASFVLIILFFKKRNWKKEILICVFIFGFVYNAVFIEEYLFGKINGSARKLVADSVEFIKNDNNIDANKKVVVYNDNGGFNVQQTGKYRKRLYIDPKFGVESKMDSLNYYKEFYMVVDIPHIDQNSFYAKYFNSCSSVFTESSGVILVHVYDCRKAPDIK
;
A
#
# COMPACT_ATOMS: atom_id res chain seq x y z
N MET A 1 -31.01 -17.08 -11.72
CA MET A 1 -30.26 -16.00 -11.00
C MET A 1 -31.30 -14.95 -10.59
N GLU A 2 -31.56 -14.80 -9.30
CA GLU A 2 -32.41 -13.68 -8.85
C GLU A 2 -31.71 -12.36 -9.18
N SER A 3 -32.33 -11.55 -10.02
CA SER A 3 -31.83 -10.23 -10.35
C SER A 3 -32.12 -9.28 -9.19
N ILE A 4 -31.06 -8.68 -8.65
CA ILE A 4 -31.20 -7.58 -7.68
C ILE A 4 -31.96 -6.44 -8.39
N SER A 5 -33.02 -5.91 -7.76
CA SER A 5 -33.74 -4.77 -8.32
C SER A 5 -32.82 -3.53 -8.34
N LYS A 6 -33.03 -2.63 -9.32
CA LYS A 6 -32.25 -1.40 -9.45
C LYS A 6 -32.28 -0.54 -8.18
N LYS A 7 -33.43 -0.49 -7.49
CA LYS A 7 -33.57 0.22 -6.21
C LYS A 7 -32.68 -0.36 -5.11
N LYS A 8 -32.66 -1.71 -4.97
CA LYS A 8 -31.79 -2.39 -3.98
C LYS A 8 -30.31 -2.20 -4.30
N GLU A 9 -29.93 -2.21 -5.58
CA GLU A 9 -28.54 -1.93 -6.00
C GLU A 9 -28.09 -0.56 -5.52
N TYR A 10 -28.87 0.49 -5.75
CA TYR A 10 -28.52 1.85 -5.30
C TYR A 10 -28.47 1.97 -3.78
N ILE A 11 -29.39 1.35 -3.05
CA ILE A 11 -29.34 1.35 -1.58
C ILE A 11 -28.04 0.72 -1.07
N VAL A 12 -27.68 -0.47 -1.56
CA VAL A 12 -26.46 -1.17 -1.13
C VAL A 12 -25.21 -0.39 -1.54
N PHE A 13 -25.19 0.17 -2.75
CA PHE A 13 -24.09 1.02 -3.19
C PHE A 13 -23.93 2.27 -2.29
N SER A 14 -25.05 2.94 -1.95
CA SER A 14 -25.00 4.09 -1.03
C SER A 14 -24.46 3.72 0.36
N LEU A 15 -24.80 2.52 0.86
CA LEU A 15 -24.20 2.03 2.11
C LEU A 15 -22.67 1.84 1.99
N PHE A 16 -22.19 1.34 0.85
CA PHE A 16 -20.73 1.25 0.61
C PHE A 16 -20.08 2.62 0.52
N VAL A 17 -20.73 3.61 -0.10
CA VAL A 17 -20.26 5.00 -0.13
C VAL A 17 -20.14 5.57 1.29
N VAL A 18 -21.18 5.41 2.11
CA VAL A 18 -21.15 5.88 3.51
C VAL A 18 -20.05 5.18 4.29
N LEU A 19 -19.96 3.84 4.18
CA LEU A 19 -18.92 3.07 4.88
C LEU A 19 -17.51 3.50 4.44
N PHE A 20 -17.29 3.69 3.13
CA PHE A 20 -16.03 4.17 2.60
C PHE A 20 -15.65 5.53 3.22
N VAL A 21 -16.58 6.49 3.19
CA VAL A 21 -16.35 7.84 3.74
C VAL A 21 -16.02 7.75 5.23
N VAL A 22 -16.82 7.02 6.02
CA VAL A 22 -16.62 6.89 7.48
C VAL A 22 -15.24 6.30 7.79
N LEU A 23 -14.86 5.19 7.15
CA LEU A 23 -13.57 4.54 7.41
C LEU A 23 -12.39 5.45 7.06
N HIS A 24 -12.46 6.16 5.93
CA HIS A 24 -11.35 7.00 5.49
C HIS A 24 -11.24 8.32 6.26
N LEU A 25 -12.37 8.95 6.64
CA LEU A 25 -12.34 10.19 7.41
C LEU A 25 -11.61 10.02 8.75
N TRP A 26 -11.71 8.85 9.39
CA TRP A 26 -10.93 8.57 10.59
C TRP A 26 -9.42 8.49 10.33
N GLY A 27 -9.02 8.14 9.12
CA GLY A 27 -7.62 8.01 8.72
C GLY A 27 -6.96 9.30 8.23
N VAL A 28 -7.71 10.34 7.83
CA VAL A 28 -7.11 11.55 7.24
C VAL A 28 -6.21 12.33 8.19
N SER A 29 -6.40 12.19 9.50
CA SER A 29 -5.61 12.84 10.55
C SER A 29 -4.48 11.96 11.11
N ILE A 30 -4.18 10.81 10.50
CA ILE A 30 -3.00 10.01 10.88
C ILE A 30 -1.74 10.81 10.52
N PRO A 31 -0.74 10.91 11.43
CA PRO A 31 0.52 11.58 11.15
C PRO A 31 1.20 11.06 9.87
N TYR A 32 1.84 11.93 9.14
CA TYR A 32 2.63 11.52 7.98
C TYR A 32 3.85 10.73 8.42
N HIS A 33 4.21 9.73 7.61
CA HIS A 33 5.37 8.89 7.85
C HIS A 33 6.35 8.98 6.69
N GLN A 34 7.62 9.20 7.00
CA GLN A 34 8.74 9.24 6.05
C GLN A 34 8.47 10.05 4.76
N ASP A 35 8.30 9.38 3.63
CA ASP A 35 8.19 10.04 2.33
C ASP A 35 6.89 10.83 2.13
N GLU A 36 5.85 10.59 2.94
CA GLU A 36 4.57 11.25 2.76
C GLU A 36 4.67 12.78 2.91
N TYR A 37 5.43 13.25 3.90
CA TYR A 37 5.53 14.70 4.15
C TYR A 37 6.43 15.44 3.16
N LYS A 38 7.24 14.74 2.37
CA LYS A 38 8.00 15.42 1.30
C LYS A 38 7.07 16.08 0.28
N TRP A 39 5.88 15.48 0.03
CA TRP A 39 4.87 16.08 -0.84
C TRP A 39 4.34 17.40 -0.29
N VAL A 40 4.22 17.52 1.04
CA VAL A 40 3.86 18.77 1.71
C VAL A 40 4.98 19.81 1.52
N PHE A 41 6.24 19.40 1.70
CA PHE A 41 7.38 20.32 1.55
C PHE A 41 7.48 20.93 0.15
N TYR A 42 7.12 20.20 -0.89
CA TYR A 42 7.15 20.74 -2.25
C TYR A 42 6.15 21.87 -2.50
N THR A 43 5.21 22.11 -1.59
CA THR A 43 4.32 23.28 -1.67
C THR A 43 4.92 24.54 -1.07
N HIS A 44 6.03 24.42 -0.33
CA HIS A 44 6.72 25.51 0.34
C HIS A 44 7.89 26.02 -0.50
N PRO A 45 7.91 27.31 -0.88
CA PRO A 45 8.97 27.88 -1.74
C PRO A 45 10.38 27.68 -1.22
N GLU A 46 10.58 27.68 0.11
CA GLU A 46 11.87 27.47 0.76
C GLU A 46 12.47 26.09 0.55
N PHE A 47 11.66 25.10 0.20
CA PHE A 47 12.13 23.73 -0.07
C PHE A 47 12.24 23.39 -1.56
N THR A 48 11.64 24.20 -2.44
CA THR A 48 11.58 23.92 -3.90
C THR A 48 12.89 24.18 -4.64
N SER A 49 13.83 24.92 -4.05
CA SER A 49 15.07 25.33 -4.73
C SER A 49 16.15 24.24 -4.82
N SER A 50 16.05 23.15 -4.06
CA SER A 50 17.14 22.15 -3.93
C SER A 50 16.77 20.70 -4.17
N SER A 51 15.50 20.36 -4.32
CA SER A 51 15.07 18.95 -4.41
C SER A 51 14.23 18.67 -5.65
N SER A 52 14.84 17.98 -6.63
CA SER A 52 14.09 17.41 -7.75
C SER A 52 13.38 16.14 -7.32
N ILE A 53 12.12 15.98 -7.71
CA ILE A 53 11.37 14.74 -7.51
C ILE A 53 11.78 13.74 -8.59
N PRO A 54 12.06 12.47 -8.23
CA PRO A 54 12.43 11.45 -9.21
C PRO A 54 11.24 10.91 -10.02
N HIS A 55 10.04 11.38 -9.75
CA HIS A 55 8.81 10.94 -10.42
C HIS A 55 8.41 11.89 -11.55
N PRO A 56 7.59 11.43 -12.53
CA PRO A 56 6.97 12.31 -13.51
C PRO A 56 6.12 13.40 -12.85
N PRO A 57 5.85 14.53 -13.54
CA PRO A 57 5.48 15.79 -12.90
C PRO A 57 4.02 15.89 -12.43
N LEU A 58 3.13 15.01 -12.87
CA LEU A 58 1.69 15.21 -12.63
C LEU A 58 1.32 15.07 -11.15
N THR A 59 1.95 14.17 -10.42
CA THR A 59 1.68 14.00 -8.99
C THR A 59 2.14 15.22 -8.19
N GLU A 60 3.34 15.74 -8.48
CA GLU A 60 3.83 16.97 -7.87
C GLU A 60 2.88 18.13 -8.16
N PHE A 61 2.46 18.27 -9.41
CA PHE A 61 1.48 19.28 -9.80
C PHE A 61 0.16 19.17 -9.03
N ILE A 62 -0.37 17.95 -8.88
CA ILE A 62 -1.60 17.71 -8.12
C ILE A 62 -1.42 18.14 -6.65
N TYR A 63 -0.37 17.68 -5.99
CA TYR A 63 -0.13 18.03 -4.58
C TYR A 63 0.16 19.52 -4.39
N THR A 64 0.97 20.13 -5.25
CA THR A 64 1.29 21.56 -5.15
C THR A 64 0.10 22.48 -5.45
N LYS A 65 -0.84 22.05 -6.29
CA LYS A 65 -2.03 22.86 -6.61
C LYS A 65 -3.18 22.63 -5.64
N LEU A 66 -3.42 21.39 -5.24
CA LEU A 66 -4.55 21.06 -4.36
C LEU A 66 -4.17 21.11 -2.87
N GLY A 67 -2.92 20.79 -2.51
CA GLY A 67 -2.47 20.73 -1.12
C GLY A 67 -2.74 22.00 -0.32
N PRO A 68 -2.37 23.20 -0.81
CA PRO A 68 -2.60 24.45 -0.11
C PRO A 68 -4.07 24.72 0.22
N MET A 69 -5.02 24.13 -0.56
CA MET A 69 -6.46 24.28 -0.30
C MET A 69 -6.89 23.57 0.99
N PHE A 70 -6.18 22.53 1.40
CA PHE A 70 -6.48 21.73 2.59
C PHE A 70 -5.59 22.09 3.79
N GLY A 71 -4.45 22.74 3.53
CA GLY A 71 -3.40 23.01 4.53
C GLY A 71 -2.53 21.79 4.83
N ASP A 72 -1.35 22.04 5.37
CA ASP A 72 -0.25 21.06 5.48
C ASP A 72 -0.60 19.78 6.25
N ASN A 73 -1.48 19.85 7.22
CA ASN A 73 -1.90 18.70 8.02
C ASN A 73 -2.95 17.81 7.32
N ASN A 74 -3.47 18.24 6.18
CA ASN A 74 -4.66 17.65 5.57
C ASN A 74 -4.44 17.14 4.14
N PHE A 75 -3.19 16.95 3.71
CA PHE A 75 -2.88 16.43 2.36
C PHE A 75 -3.51 15.06 2.06
N ARG A 76 -3.84 14.28 3.10
CA ARG A 76 -4.56 13.01 2.92
C ARG A 76 -5.96 13.17 2.32
N PHE A 77 -6.53 14.37 2.32
CA PHE A 77 -7.76 14.62 1.57
C PHE A 77 -7.58 14.48 0.05
N ILE A 78 -6.38 14.70 -0.48
CA ILE A 78 -6.12 14.54 -1.91
C ILE A 78 -6.27 13.08 -2.34
N PRO A 79 -5.48 12.11 -1.81
CA PRO A 79 -5.69 10.71 -2.15
C PRO A 79 -7.07 10.19 -1.72
N PHE A 80 -7.69 10.72 -0.65
CA PHE A 80 -9.05 10.38 -0.27
C PHE A 80 -10.08 10.77 -1.36
N ILE A 81 -9.99 11.97 -1.94
CA ILE A 81 -10.87 12.41 -3.03
C ILE A 81 -10.68 11.51 -4.26
N PHE A 82 -9.44 11.22 -4.65
CA PHE A 82 -9.17 10.29 -5.73
C PHE A 82 -9.70 8.89 -5.43
N GLY A 83 -9.53 8.37 -4.21
CA GLY A 83 -10.08 7.09 -3.77
C GLY A 83 -11.59 7.06 -3.78
N PHE A 84 -12.24 8.16 -3.39
CA PHE A 84 -13.69 8.31 -3.47
C PHE A 84 -14.18 8.25 -4.92
N ILE A 85 -13.51 8.94 -5.84
CA ILE A 85 -13.81 8.85 -7.28
C ILE A 85 -13.56 7.42 -7.79
N ASN A 86 -12.48 6.78 -7.35
CA ASN A 86 -12.15 5.40 -7.71
C ASN A 86 -13.24 4.40 -7.30
N LEU A 87 -13.95 4.65 -6.20
CA LEU A 87 -15.10 3.83 -5.78
C LEU A 87 -16.21 3.83 -6.84
N PHE A 88 -16.50 4.98 -7.46
CA PHE A 88 -17.47 5.06 -8.55
C PHE A 88 -16.92 4.46 -9.85
N LEU A 89 -15.66 4.68 -10.14
CA LEU A 89 -15.03 4.15 -11.34
C LEU A 89 -14.94 2.62 -11.31
N ILE A 90 -14.61 2.00 -10.17
CA ILE A 90 -14.58 0.54 -10.05
C ILE A 90 -15.99 -0.05 -10.13
N PHE A 91 -17.00 0.64 -9.58
CA PHE A 91 -18.41 0.27 -9.77
C PHE A 91 -18.75 0.26 -11.26
N TRP A 92 -18.43 1.33 -11.97
CA TRP A 92 -18.68 1.44 -13.42
C TRP A 92 -17.91 0.39 -14.21
N LEU A 93 -16.63 0.18 -13.92
CA LEU A 93 -15.80 -0.85 -14.57
C LEU A 93 -16.40 -2.25 -14.38
N ALA A 94 -16.76 -2.62 -13.15
CA ALA A 94 -17.37 -3.91 -12.84
C ALA A 94 -18.72 -4.09 -13.56
N GLN A 95 -19.56 -3.04 -13.61
CA GLN A 95 -20.81 -3.06 -14.33
C GLN A 95 -20.60 -3.25 -15.85
N THR A 96 -19.56 -2.65 -16.39
CA THR A 96 -19.21 -2.79 -17.80
C THR A 96 -18.71 -4.21 -18.14
N ILE A 97 -17.81 -4.77 -17.33
CA ILE A 97 -17.23 -6.11 -17.56
C ILE A 97 -18.28 -7.21 -17.39
N PHE A 98 -19.02 -7.19 -16.30
CA PHE A 98 -19.84 -8.31 -15.89
C PHE A 98 -21.31 -8.17 -16.30
N LYS A 99 -21.82 -6.94 -16.43
CA LYS A 99 -23.24 -6.64 -16.73
C LYS A 99 -24.24 -7.26 -15.73
N ILE A 100 -23.76 -7.61 -14.54
CA ILE A 100 -24.49 -8.27 -13.48
C ILE A 100 -24.40 -7.42 -12.21
N ARG A 101 -25.50 -6.82 -11.78
CA ARG A 101 -25.59 -5.93 -10.61
C ARG A 101 -25.00 -6.54 -9.34
N LYS A 102 -25.30 -7.81 -9.10
CA LYS A 102 -24.77 -8.52 -7.92
C LYS A 102 -23.25 -8.57 -7.94
N THR A 103 -22.64 -8.86 -9.10
CA THR A 103 -21.18 -8.89 -9.24
C THR A 103 -20.59 -7.51 -9.01
N THR A 104 -21.22 -6.47 -9.55
CA THR A 104 -20.80 -5.08 -9.35
C THR A 104 -20.76 -4.72 -7.86
N LEU A 105 -21.81 -5.07 -7.11
CA LEU A 105 -21.87 -4.83 -5.67
C LEU A 105 -20.81 -5.61 -4.89
N TRP A 106 -20.52 -6.87 -5.26
CA TRP A 106 -19.45 -7.63 -4.63
C TRP A 106 -18.07 -6.99 -4.85
N VAL A 107 -17.77 -6.57 -6.08
CA VAL A 107 -16.52 -5.89 -6.43
C VAL A 107 -16.36 -4.60 -5.62
N THR A 108 -17.40 -3.77 -5.62
CA THR A 108 -17.39 -2.48 -4.92
C THR A 108 -17.29 -2.66 -3.40
N GLY A 109 -18.05 -3.63 -2.85
CA GLY A 109 -17.97 -3.96 -1.43
C GLY A 109 -16.59 -4.43 -1.00
N LEU A 110 -15.94 -5.30 -1.79
CA LEU A 110 -14.57 -5.73 -1.51
C LEU A 110 -13.57 -4.57 -1.56
N PHE A 111 -13.72 -3.66 -2.53
CA PHE A 111 -12.89 -2.45 -2.59
C PHE A 111 -13.09 -1.57 -1.36
N THR A 112 -14.31 -1.43 -0.87
CA THR A 112 -14.65 -0.62 0.31
C THR A 112 -14.07 -1.18 1.61
N VAL A 113 -14.13 -2.52 1.80
CA VAL A 113 -13.73 -3.16 3.07
C VAL A 113 -12.30 -3.71 3.07
N SER A 114 -11.59 -3.64 1.95
CA SER A 114 -10.20 -4.09 1.89
C SER A 114 -9.27 -3.12 2.62
N PHE A 115 -8.49 -3.64 3.57
CA PHE A 115 -7.44 -2.85 4.23
C PHE A 115 -6.44 -2.26 3.22
N PHE A 116 -6.06 -3.04 2.22
CA PHE A 116 -5.11 -2.57 1.21
C PHE A 116 -5.66 -1.42 0.37
N SER A 117 -6.97 -1.39 0.10
CA SER A 117 -7.66 -0.25 -0.54
C SER A 117 -7.67 0.98 0.38
N LEU A 118 -7.99 0.79 1.65
CA LEU A 118 -7.95 1.86 2.66
C LEU A 118 -6.55 2.49 2.72
N LEU A 119 -5.52 1.65 2.83
CA LEU A 119 -4.13 2.11 2.89
C LEU A 119 -3.75 2.91 1.64
N ALA A 120 -4.04 2.38 0.44
CA ALA A 120 -3.77 3.06 -0.83
C ALA A 120 -4.48 4.43 -0.95
N THR A 121 -5.67 4.53 -0.38
CA THR A 121 -6.48 5.76 -0.43
C THR A 121 -6.03 6.80 0.58
N LEU A 122 -5.43 6.39 1.70
CA LEU A 122 -4.96 7.32 2.73
C LEU A 122 -3.49 7.72 2.58
N MET A 123 -2.73 7.00 1.78
CA MET A 123 -1.30 7.28 1.60
C MET A 123 -1.05 8.49 0.70
N VAL A 124 -0.28 9.45 1.19
CA VAL A 124 0.16 10.62 0.42
C VAL A 124 1.36 10.23 -0.43
N ASP A 125 1.08 9.64 -1.61
CA ASP A 125 2.11 9.14 -2.52
C ASP A 125 1.59 9.05 -3.97
N VAL A 126 2.49 8.65 -4.88
CA VAL A 126 2.20 8.42 -6.32
C VAL A 126 1.46 7.10 -6.55
N ASP A 127 1.75 6.06 -5.77
CA ASP A 127 1.33 4.68 -6.01
C ASP A 127 -0.10 4.37 -5.55
N GLY A 128 -0.67 5.22 -4.73
CA GLY A 128 -1.98 5.02 -4.13
C GLY A 128 -3.16 5.37 -5.05
N ALA A 129 -4.07 6.18 -4.55
CA ALA A 129 -5.34 6.49 -5.21
C ALA A 129 -5.19 7.23 -6.53
N ILE A 130 -4.16 8.07 -6.70
CA ILE A 130 -3.95 8.88 -7.93
C ILE A 130 -3.59 7.95 -9.10
N MET A 131 -2.65 7.03 -8.91
CA MET A 131 -2.30 6.05 -9.93
C MET A 131 -3.47 5.13 -10.28
N ALA A 132 -4.22 4.69 -9.26
CA ALA A 132 -5.42 3.86 -9.43
C ALA A 132 -6.51 4.57 -10.26
N PHE A 133 -6.65 5.88 -10.11
CA PHE A 133 -7.60 6.68 -10.90
C PHE A 133 -7.31 6.59 -12.42
N PHE A 134 -6.07 6.83 -12.82
CA PHE A 134 -5.69 6.75 -14.24
C PHE A 134 -5.73 5.31 -14.76
N PHE A 135 -5.37 4.33 -13.94
CA PHE A 135 -5.53 2.93 -14.27
C PHE A 135 -7.00 2.54 -14.51
N LEU A 136 -7.93 3.05 -13.72
CA LEU A 136 -9.37 2.81 -13.89
C LEU A 136 -9.89 3.47 -15.17
N LEU A 137 -9.47 4.69 -15.49
CA LEU A 137 -9.84 5.35 -16.75
C LEU A 137 -9.34 4.55 -17.96
N LEU A 138 -8.08 4.13 -17.95
CA LEU A 138 -7.49 3.27 -18.99
C LEU A 138 -8.28 1.96 -19.12
N SER A 139 -8.61 1.33 -18.00
CA SER A 139 -9.32 0.04 -17.98
C SER A 139 -10.75 0.15 -18.52
N ILE A 140 -11.49 1.19 -18.11
CA ILE A 140 -12.86 1.45 -18.60
C ILE A 140 -12.82 1.74 -20.11
N GLY A 141 -11.90 2.61 -20.54
CA GLY A 141 -11.71 2.93 -21.96
C GLY A 141 -11.41 1.67 -22.77
N TYR A 142 -10.47 0.83 -22.32
CA TYR A 142 -10.12 -0.42 -22.97
C TYR A 142 -11.30 -1.40 -23.08
N VAL A 143 -12.00 -1.66 -21.97
CA VAL A 143 -13.14 -2.60 -21.96
C VAL A 143 -14.29 -2.07 -22.84
N LYS A 144 -14.57 -0.78 -22.79
CA LYS A 144 -15.59 -0.14 -23.63
C LYS A 144 -15.23 -0.12 -25.12
N ALA A 145 -13.98 0.19 -25.47
CA ALA A 145 -13.51 0.13 -26.85
C ALA A 145 -13.64 -1.31 -27.40
N LYS A 146 -13.30 -2.31 -26.60
CA LYS A 146 -13.48 -3.73 -26.95
C LYS A 146 -14.95 -4.09 -27.14
N GLU A 147 -15.85 -3.61 -26.28
CA GLU A 147 -17.30 -3.83 -26.35
C GLU A 147 -17.90 -3.24 -27.64
N THR A 148 -17.42 -2.06 -28.08
CA THR A 148 -17.84 -1.38 -29.31
C THR A 148 -17.05 -1.83 -30.55
N GLN A 149 -16.30 -2.93 -30.45
CA GLN A 149 -15.43 -3.45 -31.53
C GLN A 149 -14.47 -2.38 -32.09
N TRP A 150 -14.00 -1.48 -31.22
CA TRP A 150 -13.05 -0.40 -31.55
C TRP A 150 -13.60 0.64 -32.54
N LYS A 151 -14.92 0.81 -32.65
CA LYS A 151 -15.55 1.75 -33.57
C LYS A 151 -15.84 3.12 -32.96
N ASP A 152 -15.97 3.20 -31.63
CA ASP A 152 -16.33 4.46 -30.95
C ASP A 152 -15.08 5.17 -30.44
N TRP A 153 -14.77 6.30 -31.04
CA TRP A 153 -13.57 7.10 -30.75
C TRP A 153 -13.52 7.68 -29.32
N LYS A 154 -14.69 7.85 -28.66
CA LYS A 154 -14.75 8.38 -27.29
C LYS A 154 -13.95 7.52 -26.31
N TRP A 155 -13.94 6.20 -26.51
CA TRP A 155 -13.21 5.29 -25.64
C TRP A 155 -11.71 5.36 -25.86
N PHE A 156 -11.25 5.73 -27.05
CA PHE A 156 -9.83 5.99 -27.30
C PHE A 156 -9.34 7.24 -26.56
N ILE A 157 -10.19 8.30 -26.46
CA ILE A 157 -9.84 9.46 -25.62
C ILE A 157 -9.66 9.03 -24.16
N LEU A 158 -10.56 8.20 -23.64
CA LEU A 158 -10.46 7.74 -22.25
C LEU A 158 -9.20 6.87 -22.04
N ILE A 159 -8.85 6.02 -23.02
CA ILE A 159 -7.59 5.25 -23.02
C ILE A 159 -6.38 6.22 -23.00
N LEU A 160 -6.39 7.25 -23.84
CA LEU A 160 -5.30 8.23 -23.91
C LEU A 160 -5.16 9.02 -22.62
N ILE A 161 -6.26 9.50 -22.03
CA ILE A 161 -6.25 10.22 -20.75
C ILE A 161 -5.68 9.29 -19.65
N GLY A 162 -6.15 8.04 -19.58
CA GLY A 162 -5.67 7.08 -18.61
C GLY A 162 -4.19 6.72 -18.82
N ALA A 163 -3.76 6.51 -20.05
CA ALA A 163 -2.38 6.15 -20.39
C ALA A 163 -1.40 7.32 -20.16
N ILE A 164 -1.70 8.49 -20.71
CA ILE A 164 -0.85 9.69 -20.58
C ILE A 164 -0.84 10.16 -19.12
N GLY A 165 -2.01 10.31 -18.50
CA GLY A 165 -2.10 10.74 -17.10
C GLY A 165 -1.39 9.77 -16.16
N GLY A 166 -1.61 8.47 -16.31
CA GLY A 166 -0.91 7.46 -15.53
C GLY A 166 0.62 7.52 -15.72
N PHE A 167 1.08 7.68 -16.95
CA PHE A 167 2.51 7.77 -17.26
C PHE A 167 3.15 9.06 -16.72
N LEU A 168 2.41 10.17 -16.69
CA LEU A 168 2.84 11.43 -16.07
C LEU A 168 2.75 11.40 -14.53
N VAL A 169 2.05 10.43 -13.93
CA VAL A 169 2.09 10.13 -12.49
C VAL A 169 3.29 9.27 -12.17
N LYS A 170 3.47 8.15 -12.90
CA LYS A 170 4.57 7.21 -12.67
C LYS A 170 4.88 6.42 -13.95
N VAL A 171 6.17 6.28 -14.25
CA VAL A 171 6.62 5.55 -15.46
C VAL A 171 6.11 4.10 -15.48
N SER A 172 5.92 3.47 -14.33
CA SER A 172 5.38 2.11 -14.25
C SER A 172 3.94 1.96 -14.78
N ALA A 173 3.24 3.05 -15.08
CA ALA A 173 1.96 3.00 -15.82
C ALA A 173 2.09 2.37 -17.20
N ILE A 174 3.30 2.21 -17.73
CA ILE A 174 3.54 1.43 -18.94
C ILE A 174 3.10 -0.04 -18.77
N LEU A 175 3.14 -0.60 -17.56
CA LEU A 175 2.81 -2.01 -17.30
C LEU A 175 1.35 -2.37 -17.60
N PRO A 176 0.33 -1.62 -17.12
CA PRO A 176 -1.05 -1.87 -17.52
C PRO A 176 -1.30 -1.59 -19.01
N ILE A 177 -0.61 -0.61 -19.61
CA ILE A 177 -0.71 -0.34 -21.04
C ILE A 177 -0.20 -1.57 -21.82
N MET A 178 0.96 -2.11 -21.46
CA MET A 178 1.50 -3.34 -22.04
C MET A 178 0.56 -4.53 -21.85
N ALA A 179 0.01 -4.70 -20.67
CA ALA A 179 -0.88 -5.81 -20.36
C ALA A 179 -2.14 -5.79 -21.23
N PHE A 180 -2.76 -4.63 -21.40
CA PHE A 180 -3.92 -4.50 -22.28
C PHE A 180 -3.57 -4.61 -23.76
N ALA A 181 -2.38 -4.18 -24.17
CA ALA A 181 -1.87 -4.41 -25.53
C ALA A 181 -1.65 -5.92 -25.80
N ILE A 182 -1.12 -6.65 -24.82
CA ILE A 182 -0.97 -8.11 -24.91
C ILE A 182 -2.35 -8.80 -24.96
N ASP A 183 -3.31 -8.40 -24.11
CA ASP A 183 -4.69 -8.94 -24.15
C ASP A 183 -5.34 -8.70 -25.51
N PHE A 184 -5.17 -7.51 -26.07
CA PHE A 184 -5.63 -7.16 -27.41
C PHE A 184 -4.97 -8.03 -28.49
N ALA A 185 -3.65 -8.22 -28.42
CA ALA A 185 -2.91 -9.06 -29.35
C ALA A 185 -3.39 -10.52 -29.34
N ILE A 186 -3.63 -11.08 -28.14
CA ILE A 186 -4.20 -12.43 -27.98
C ILE A 186 -5.61 -12.49 -28.57
N GLU A 187 -6.44 -11.48 -28.33
CA GLU A 187 -7.83 -11.46 -28.83
C GLU A 187 -7.91 -11.38 -30.34
N LYS A 188 -7.01 -10.64 -30.98
CA LYS A 188 -6.94 -10.48 -32.43
C LYS A 188 -6.14 -11.57 -33.14
N ASP A 189 -5.73 -12.61 -32.40
CA ASP A 189 -4.90 -13.71 -32.91
C ASP A 189 -3.69 -13.19 -33.71
N MET A 190 -3.00 -12.20 -33.13
CA MET A 190 -1.91 -11.53 -33.80
C MET A 190 -0.67 -12.39 -33.92
N PHE A 191 -0.53 -13.36 -33.01
CA PHE A 191 0.63 -14.27 -32.97
C PHE A 191 0.57 -15.37 -34.04
N SER A 192 -0.54 -15.52 -34.77
CA SER A 192 -0.71 -16.51 -35.82
C SER A 192 0.05 -16.20 -37.11
N ASP A 193 0.42 -14.93 -37.33
CA ASP A 193 1.06 -14.45 -38.57
C ASP A 193 2.24 -13.53 -38.25
N ARG A 194 3.43 -13.86 -38.75
CA ARG A 194 4.65 -13.05 -38.57
C ARG A 194 4.49 -11.59 -39.03
N ARG A 195 3.72 -11.34 -40.10
CA ARG A 195 3.46 -9.97 -40.59
C ARG A 195 2.62 -9.17 -39.60
N LYS A 196 1.62 -9.81 -38.97
CA LYS A 196 0.81 -9.19 -37.92
C LYS A 196 1.68 -8.87 -36.70
N VAL A 197 2.50 -9.84 -36.24
CA VAL A 197 3.43 -9.61 -35.13
C VAL A 197 4.29 -8.39 -35.39
N LEU A 198 4.95 -8.30 -36.55
CA LEU A 198 5.82 -7.18 -36.88
C LEU A 198 5.06 -5.84 -36.89
N LYS A 199 3.88 -5.80 -37.54
CA LYS A 199 3.03 -4.60 -37.60
C LYS A 199 2.64 -4.09 -36.20
N TYR A 200 2.19 -4.97 -35.31
CA TYR A 200 1.72 -4.56 -33.97
C TYR A 200 2.89 -4.28 -33.01
N SER A 201 4.02 -4.97 -33.17
CA SER A 201 5.26 -4.61 -32.47
C SER A 201 5.72 -3.19 -32.86
N LEU A 202 5.60 -2.84 -34.14
CA LEU A 202 5.86 -1.46 -34.58
C LEU A 202 4.91 -0.45 -33.95
N TYR A 203 3.60 -0.74 -33.88
CA TYR A 203 2.64 0.17 -33.23
C TYR A 203 2.91 0.31 -31.73
N PHE A 204 3.28 -0.78 -31.06
CA PHE A 204 3.67 -0.74 -29.66
C PHE A 204 4.93 0.12 -29.47
N PHE A 205 5.93 -0.06 -30.31
CA PHE A 205 7.17 0.73 -30.27
C PHE A 205 6.90 2.22 -30.52
N LEU A 206 6.07 2.55 -31.51
CA LEU A 206 5.65 3.94 -31.76
C LEU A 206 4.87 4.53 -30.58
N GLY A 207 4.00 3.75 -29.95
CA GLY A 207 3.30 4.15 -28.72
C GLY A 207 4.25 4.42 -27.55
N ALA A 208 5.29 3.61 -27.38
CA ALA A 208 6.32 3.81 -26.35
C ALA A 208 7.13 5.09 -26.63
N ILE A 209 7.53 5.33 -27.90
CA ILE A 209 8.17 6.59 -28.32
C ILE A 209 7.24 7.77 -28.03
N PHE A 210 5.96 7.68 -28.35
CA PHE A 210 5.00 8.74 -28.10
C PHE A 210 4.92 9.08 -26.60
N LEU A 211 4.82 8.08 -25.71
CA LEU A 211 4.81 8.30 -24.27
C LEU A 211 6.13 8.93 -23.78
N PHE A 212 7.26 8.49 -24.32
CA PHE A 212 8.55 9.11 -24.00
C PHE A 212 8.61 10.57 -24.45
N LEU A 213 8.09 10.90 -25.64
CA LEU A 213 7.98 12.28 -26.12
C LEU A 213 7.06 13.12 -25.23
N VAL A 214 5.93 12.57 -24.78
CA VAL A 214 5.06 13.23 -23.79
C VAL A 214 5.84 13.58 -22.52
N LEU A 215 6.62 12.63 -21.99
CA LEU A 215 7.46 12.89 -20.82
C LEU A 215 8.56 13.92 -21.11
N PHE A 216 9.20 13.84 -22.29
CA PHE A 216 10.24 14.78 -22.69
C PHE A 216 9.70 16.20 -22.82
N PHE A 217 8.52 16.38 -23.45
CA PHE A 217 7.91 17.68 -23.61
C PHE A 217 7.21 18.19 -22.36
N SER A 218 6.92 17.32 -21.37
CA SER A 218 6.27 17.72 -20.13
C SER A 218 7.08 18.76 -19.33
N LYS A 219 8.41 18.83 -19.49
CA LYS A 219 9.28 19.86 -18.89
C LYS A 219 8.89 21.30 -19.30
N TYR A 220 8.26 21.48 -20.47
CA TYR A 220 7.80 22.79 -20.92
C TYR A 220 6.48 23.22 -20.28
N ILE A 221 5.66 22.23 -19.85
CA ILE A 221 4.39 22.45 -19.14
C ILE A 221 4.65 22.53 -17.63
N PHE A 222 5.61 21.74 -17.16
CA PHE A 222 6.00 21.61 -15.75
C PHE A 222 7.48 21.99 -15.59
N PRO A 223 7.81 23.29 -15.45
CA PRO A 223 9.21 23.77 -15.43
C PRO A 223 10.06 23.20 -14.27
N PHE A 224 9.42 22.76 -13.18
CA PHE A 224 10.07 22.14 -12.04
C PHE A 224 10.54 20.69 -12.34
N PHE A 225 10.04 20.04 -13.38
CA PHE A 225 10.37 18.66 -13.68
C PHE A 225 11.75 18.50 -14.31
N ASN A 226 12.61 17.72 -13.66
CA ASN A 226 13.95 17.40 -14.14
C ASN A 226 14.01 15.98 -14.71
N LEU A 227 13.83 15.86 -16.02
CA LEU A 227 13.87 14.57 -16.73
C LEU A 227 15.20 13.82 -16.54
N LYS A 228 16.33 14.54 -16.58
CA LYS A 228 17.67 13.91 -16.41
C LYS A 228 17.81 13.27 -15.03
N TYR A 229 17.36 13.97 -13.99
CA TYR A 229 17.37 13.44 -12.63
C TYR A 229 16.44 12.22 -12.50
N SER A 230 15.23 12.30 -13.04
CA SER A 230 14.26 11.19 -13.05
C SER A 230 14.83 9.94 -13.72
N LEU A 231 15.42 10.08 -14.91
CA LEU A 231 16.03 8.96 -15.64
C LEU A 231 17.26 8.39 -14.91
N SER A 232 18.11 9.24 -14.33
CA SER A 232 19.26 8.80 -13.53
C SER A 232 18.83 8.01 -12.30
N TYR A 233 17.83 8.49 -11.58
CA TYR A 233 17.28 7.82 -10.41
C TYR A 233 16.74 6.42 -10.76
N TRP A 234 15.92 6.32 -11.80
CA TRP A 234 15.35 5.03 -12.23
C TRP A 234 16.41 4.11 -12.84
N GLY A 235 17.38 4.66 -13.56
CA GLY A 235 18.52 3.92 -14.11
C GLY A 235 19.35 3.24 -13.02
N HIS A 236 19.52 3.89 -11.86
CA HIS A 236 20.22 3.31 -10.71
C HIS A 236 19.57 2.01 -10.24
N PHE A 237 18.25 1.94 -10.16
CA PHE A 237 17.53 0.73 -9.74
C PHE A 237 17.55 -0.40 -10.78
N LEU A 238 17.80 -0.08 -12.05
CA LEU A 238 17.97 -1.08 -13.10
C LEU A 238 19.38 -1.66 -13.12
N ASN A 239 20.38 -0.88 -12.68
CA ASN A 239 21.80 -1.21 -12.78
C ASN A 239 22.44 -1.61 -11.45
N SER A 240 21.68 -1.61 -10.33
CA SER A 240 22.26 -1.63 -8.98
C SER A 240 22.88 -2.95 -8.56
N SER A 241 22.53 -4.08 -9.19
CA SER A 241 23.16 -5.37 -8.88
C SER A 241 22.96 -6.37 -10.01
N SER A 242 23.90 -7.31 -10.17
CA SER A 242 23.65 -8.49 -11.00
C SER A 242 22.44 -9.27 -10.44
N PHE A 243 21.72 -9.98 -11.30
CA PHE A 243 20.57 -10.79 -10.89
C PHE A 243 20.90 -11.76 -9.74
N LEU A 244 22.12 -12.26 -9.68
CA LEU A 244 22.57 -13.22 -8.66
C LEU A 244 22.89 -12.54 -7.30
N ASP A 245 23.34 -11.28 -7.31
CA ASP A 245 23.78 -10.57 -6.10
C ASP A 245 22.66 -9.78 -5.42
N ARG A 246 21.43 -9.90 -5.90
CA ARG A 246 20.28 -9.22 -5.30
C ARG A 246 19.93 -9.78 -3.94
N GLY A 247 19.38 -8.94 -3.09
CA GLY A 247 18.79 -9.35 -1.81
C GLY A 247 17.48 -10.13 -1.97
N TRP A 248 17.51 -11.33 -2.60
CA TRP A 248 16.32 -12.14 -2.86
C TRP A 248 15.52 -12.48 -1.61
N PHE A 249 16.19 -12.71 -0.50
CA PHE A 249 15.51 -12.95 0.77
C PHE A 249 14.71 -11.71 1.23
N GLN A 250 15.28 -10.51 1.07
CA GLN A 250 14.59 -9.25 1.37
C GLN A 250 13.40 -9.03 0.44
N THR A 251 13.59 -9.27 -0.86
CA THR A 251 12.50 -9.22 -1.86
C THR A 251 11.38 -10.17 -1.49
N PHE A 252 11.69 -11.40 -1.10
CA PHE A 252 10.71 -12.38 -0.62
C PHE A 252 9.91 -11.88 0.58
N ILE A 253 10.58 -11.33 1.60
CA ILE A 253 9.90 -10.74 2.77
C ILE A 253 8.95 -9.62 2.36
N GLN A 254 9.36 -8.73 1.44
CA GLN A 254 8.52 -7.64 0.95
C GLN A 254 7.29 -8.15 0.18
N VAL A 255 7.46 -9.20 -0.63
CA VAL A 255 6.34 -9.84 -1.34
C VAL A 255 5.36 -10.45 -0.34
N VAL A 256 5.85 -11.20 0.66
CA VAL A 256 5.00 -11.78 1.71
C VAL A 256 4.22 -10.68 2.44
N LYS A 257 4.87 -9.58 2.80
CA LYS A 257 4.22 -8.44 3.44
C LYS A 257 3.08 -7.88 2.58
N SER A 258 3.29 -7.75 1.26
CA SER A 258 2.25 -7.29 0.34
C SER A 258 1.06 -8.25 0.26
N LEU A 259 1.34 -9.57 0.27
CA LEU A 259 0.29 -10.60 0.31
C LEU A 259 -0.51 -10.53 1.62
N LEU A 260 0.16 -10.26 2.74
CA LEU A 260 -0.50 -10.06 4.03
C LEU A 260 -1.47 -8.87 3.97
N TYR A 261 -1.10 -7.74 3.36
CA TYR A 261 -2.01 -6.61 3.15
C TYR A 261 -3.20 -6.94 2.25
N ALA A 262 -2.98 -7.72 1.18
CA ALA A 262 -4.05 -8.11 0.25
C ALA A 262 -5.06 -9.09 0.87
N SER A 263 -4.67 -9.79 1.92
CA SER A 263 -5.48 -10.70 2.75
C SER A 263 -6.07 -11.93 2.05
N PRO A 264 -6.48 -12.94 2.80
CA PRO A 264 -7.22 -14.09 2.26
C PRO A 264 -8.51 -13.69 1.55
N LEU A 265 -9.14 -12.55 1.93
CA LEU A 265 -10.37 -12.05 1.30
C LEU A 265 -10.25 -11.87 -0.21
N LEU A 266 -9.10 -11.37 -0.66
CA LEU A 266 -8.87 -11.07 -2.07
C LEU A 266 -8.07 -12.15 -2.80
N LEU A 267 -7.18 -12.88 -2.10
CA LEU A 267 -6.27 -13.82 -2.74
C LEU A 267 -6.82 -15.25 -2.77
N ALA A 268 -7.47 -15.73 -1.71
CA ALA A 268 -7.97 -17.09 -1.67
C ALA A 268 -9.05 -17.40 -2.73
N PRO A 269 -9.97 -16.48 -3.08
CA PRO A 269 -10.93 -16.72 -4.16
C PRO A 269 -10.31 -17.03 -5.52
N LEU A 270 -9.09 -16.52 -5.81
CA LEU A 270 -8.44 -16.70 -7.10
C LEU A 270 -8.27 -18.19 -7.48
N PHE A 271 -8.18 -19.08 -6.50
CA PHE A 271 -8.12 -20.54 -6.73
C PHE A 271 -9.43 -21.13 -7.25
N PHE A 272 -10.52 -20.36 -7.25
CA PHE A 272 -11.84 -20.77 -7.72
C PHE A 272 -12.21 -20.19 -9.09
N ILE A 273 -11.23 -19.59 -9.78
CA ILE A 273 -11.46 -19.01 -11.10
C ILE A 273 -11.90 -20.07 -12.10
N ASP A 274 -12.81 -19.71 -12.99
CA ASP A 274 -13.24 -20.51 -14.11
C ASP A 274 -12.99 -19.81 -15.46
N LYS A 275 -13.22 -20.55 -16.54
CA LYS A 275 -12.95 -20.06 -17.89
C LYS A 275 -13.72 -18.79 -18.27
N ASP A 276 -14.95 -18.61 -17.77
CA ASP A 276 -15.77 -17.42 -18.07
C ASP A 276 -15.22 -16.18 -17.39
N ILE A 277 -14.93 -16.28 -16.08
CA ILE A 277 -14.31 -15.18 -15.31
C ILE A 277 -12.93 -14.87 -15.89
N TRP A 278 -12.11 -15.90 -16.17
CA TRP A 278 -10.80 -15.74 -16.79
C TRP A 278 -10.89 -14.95 -18.10
N LYS A 279 -11.80 -15.35 -19.01
CA LYS A 279 -11.96 -14.68 -20.32
C LYS A 279 -12.32 -13.21 -20.17
N LYS A 280 -13.18 -12.86 -19.20
CA LYS A 280 -13.62 -11.47 -18.95
C LYS A 280 -12.55 -10.63 -18.27
N THR A 281 -11.67 -11.24 -17.49
CA THR A 281 -10.67 -10.54 -16.66
C THR A 281 -9.23 -10.80 -17.07
N ARG A 282 -9.01 -11.47 -18.23
CA ARG A 282 -7.68 -11.87 -18.71
C ARG A 282 -6.66 -10.73 -18.75
N GLY A 283 -7.05 -9.55 -19.26
CA GLY A 283 -6.16 -8.38 -19.31
C GLY A 283 -5.68 -7.94 -17.92
N PHE A 284 -6.52 -8.06 -16.89
CA PHE A 284 -6.15 -7.76 -15.51
C PHE A 284 -5.20 -8.80 -14.92
N PHE A 285 -5.34 -10.08 -15.28
CA PHE A 285 -4.37 -11.10 -14.90
C PHE A 285 -3.02 -10.90 -15.57
N ILE A 286 -3.02 -10.57 -16.87
CA ILE A 286 -1.80 -10.23 -17.58
C ILE A 286 -1.12 -9.04 -16.90
N PHE A 287 -1.89 -8.03 -16.49
CA PHE A 287 -1.35 -6.89 -15.75
C PHE A 287 -0.72 -7.30 -14.42
N ILE A 288 -1.42 -8.11 -13.59
CA ILE A 288 -0.85 -8.63 -12.33
C ILE A 288 0.47 -9.35 -12.62
N PHE A 289 0.50 -10.22 -13.62
CA PHE A 289 1.70 -10.98 -13.98
C PHE A 289 2.85 -10.05 -14.44
N CYS A 290 2.61 -9.16 -15.39
CA CYS A 290 3.62 -8.24 -15.91
C CYS A 290 4.18 -7.34 -14.81
N ALA A 291 3.32 -6.81 -13.95
CA ALA A 291 3.75 -5.91 -12.89
C ALA A 291 4.49 -6.66 -11.77
N THR A 292 4.02 -7.84 -11.38
CA THR A 292 4.72 -8.67 -10.39
C THR A 292 6.08 -9.11 -10.93
N PHE A 293 6.14 -9.54 -12.18
CA PHE A 293 7.40 -9.89 -12.84
C PHE A 293 8.36 -8.70 -12.88
N PHE A 294 7.88 -7.52 -13.30
CA PHE A 294 8.70 -6.32 -13.35
C PHE A 294 9.28 -5.96 -11.98
N TYR A 295 8.43 -5.89 -10.96
CA TYR A 295 8.85 -5.46 -9.63
C TYR A 295 9.65 -6.52 -8.86
N ILE A 296 9.52 -7.80 -9.16
CA ILE A 296 10.29 -8.84 -8.48
C ILE A 296 11.55 -9.20 -9.25
N VAL A 297 11.48 -9.26 -10.59
CA VAL A 297 12.56 -9.81 -11.42
C VAL A 297 13.41 -8.73 -12.07
N ILE A 298 12.79 -7.68 -12.65
CA ILE A 298 13.53 -6.65 -13.40
C ILE A 298 14.06 -5.59 -12.45
N PHE A 299 13.25 -5.12 -11.54
CA PHE A 299 13.58 -4.03 -10.61
C PHE A 299 14.13 -4.60 -9.30
N ASP A 300 15.21 -4.01 -8.75
CA ASP A 300 15.75 -4.47 -7.47
C ASP A 300 15.04 -3.79 -6.29
N PHE A 301 14.09 -4.49 -5.67
CA PHE A 301 13.38 -4.04 -4.49
C PHE A 301 13.90 -4.59 -3.17
N SER A 302 15.08 -5.19 -3.15
CA SER A 302 15.66 -5.69 -1.91
C SER A 302 15.83 -4.62 -0.84
N ILE A 303 15.96 -3.35 -1.26
CA ILE A 303 16.14 -2.19 -0.39
C ILE A 303 14.90 -1.29 -0.27
N GLY A 304 13.83 -1.59 -0.98
CA GLY A 304 12.64 -0.74 -1.08
C GLY A 304 11.43 -1.26 -0.31
N ALA A 305 10.33 -0.50 -0.36
CA ALA A 305 9.01 -0.85 0.18
C ALA A 305 8.13 -1.42 -0.94
N LEU A 306 8.37 -2.68 -1.33
CA LEU A 306 7.67 -3.34 -2.43
C LEU A 306 6.15 -3.42 -2.20
N ASP A 307 5.72 -3.55 -0.96
CA ASP A 307 4.31 -3.56 -0.56
C ASP A 307 3.54 -2.34 -1.10
N ARG A 308 4.13 -1.16 -1.07
CA ARG A 308 3.56 0.05 -1.66
C ARG A 308 3.42 -0.08 -3.18
N TYR A 309 4.44 -0.55 -3.85
CA TYR A 309 4.43 -0.69 -5.31
C TYR A 309 3.46 -1.76 -5.82
N LEU A 310 3.03 -2.70 -4.98
CA LEU A 310 2.03 -3.71 -5.33
C LEU A 310 0.58 -3.28 -5.06
N GLN A 311 0.33 -2.05 -4.61
CA GLN A 311 -1.03 -1.51 -4.39
C GLN A 311 -1.89 -1.50 -5.67
N PHE A 312 -1.28 -1.46 -6.84
CA PHE A 312 -2.01 -1.58 -8.13
C PHE A 312 -2.82 -2.88 -8.26
N MET A 313 -2.47 -3.93 -7.51
CA MET A 313 -3.19 -5.21 -7.54
C MET A 313 -4.58 -5.15 -6.92
N ILE A 314 -4.91 -4.12 -6.15
CA ILE A 314 -6.19 -4.00 -5.45
C ILE A 314 -7.37 -4.09 -6.43
N ILE A 315 -7.32 -3.30 -7.51
CA ILE A 315 -8.41 -3.22 -8.48
C ILE A 315 -8.63 -4.57 -9.19
N PRO A 316 -7.62 -5.20 -9.83
CA PRO A 316 -7.79 -6.52 -10.43
C PRO A 316 -8.23 -7.59 -9.44
N LEU A 317 -7.70 -7.59 -8.21
CA LEU A 317 -8.07 -8.55 -7.18
C LEU A 317 -9.55 -8.39 -6.76
N CYS A 318 -10.02 -7.16 -6.56
CA CYS A 318 -11.44 -6.91 -6.26
C CYS A 318 -12.36 -7.34 -7.40
N LEU A 319 -11.99 -7.09 -8.66
CA LEU A 319 -12.75 -7.50 -9.84
C LEU A 319 -12.89 -9.02 -9.91
N VAL A 320 -11.78 -9.74 -9.80
CA VAL A 320 -11.79 -11.21 -9.92
C VAL A 320 -12.48 -11.86 -8.73
N SER A 321 -12.10 -11.48 -7.51
CA SER A 321 -12.66 -12.07 -6.29
C SER A 321 -14.15 -11.74 -6.14
N GLY A 322 -14.56 -10.51 -6.48
CA GLY A 322 -15.97 -10.12 -6.50
C GLY A 322 -16.80 -10.93 -7.49
N ALA A 323 -16.26 -11.22 -8.68
CA ALA A 323 -16.91 -12.08 -9.66
C ALA A 323 -17.08 -13.53 -9.13
N ILE A 324 -16.04 -14.06 -8.48
CA ILE A 324 -16.06 -15.40 -7.89
C ILE A 324 -17.09 -15.48 -6.75
N TYR A 325 -17.07 -14.55 -5.80
CA TYR A 325 -18.06 -14.49 -4.72
C TYR A 325 -19.48 -14.35 -5.26
N SER A 326 -19.69 -13.45 -6.23
CA SER A 326 -21.00 -13.28 -6.87
C SER A 326 -21.51 -14.55 -7.53
N LYS A 327 -20.63 -15.29 -8.20
CA LYS A 327 -21.01 -16.53 -8.92
C LYS A 327 -21.35 -17.67 -7.97
N TYR A 328 -20.52 -17.90 -6.96
CA TYR A 328 -20.64 -19.09 -6.12
C TYR A 328 -21.43 -18.87 -4.84
N LEU A 329 -21.56 -17.65 -4.33
CA LEU A 329 -22.39 -17.34 -3.16
C LEU A 329 -23.86 -17.02 -3.52
N ASN A 330 -24.40 -17.71 -4.52
CA ASN A 330 -25.79 -17.59 -4.94
C ASN A 330 -26.71 -18.57 -4.20
N GLY A 331 -27.99 -18.17 -3.98
CA GLY A 331 -29.03 -18.99 -3.37
C GLY A 331 -28.88 -19.15 -1.85
N LYS A 332 -29.62 -20.10 -1.24
CA LYS A 332 -29.62 -20.31 0.20
C LYS A 332 -28.24 -20.67 0.73
N ILE A 333 -27.76 -19.89 1.70
CA ILE A 333 -26.50 -20.13 2.39
C ILE A 333 -26.73 -21.16 3.50
N ASN A 334 -25.83 -22.13 3.63
CA ASN A 334 -25.87 -23.11 4.69
C ASN A 334 -25.48 -22.42 6.03
N LYS A 335 -26.43 -22.35 6.96
CA LYS A 335 -26.21 -21.74 8.28
C LYS A 335 -25.05 -22.40 9.05
N LYS A 336 -24.84 -23.73 8.88
CA LYS A 336 -23.73 -24.44 9.54
C LYS A 336 -22.38 -23.90 9.09
N SER A 337 -22.21 -23.61 7.80
CA SER A 337 -20.94 -23.06 7.29
C SER A 337 -20.67 -21.66 7.83
N ILE A 338 -21.71 -20.84 8.00
CA ILE A 338 -21.58 -19.51 8.63
C ILE A 338 -21.14 -19.68 10.09
N ILE A 339 -21.80 -20.54 10.85
CA ILE A 339 -21.48 -20.78 12.27
C ILE A 339 -20.05 -21.28 12.40
N VAL A 340 -19.64 -22.27 11.61
CA VAL A 340 -18.27 -22.80 11.62
C VAL A 340 -17.26 -21.69 11.28
N GLY A 341 -17.50 -20.92 10.21
CA GLY A 341 -16.64 -19.82 9.83
C GLY A 341 -16.50 -18.77 10.93
N ILE A 342 -17.59 -18.36 11.56
CA ILE A 342 -17.59 -17.39 12.66
C ILE A 342 -16.87 -17.97 13.89
N THR A 343 -17.17 -19.21 14.29
CA THR A 343 -16.55 -19.83 15.48
C THR A 343 -15.03 -19.92 15.33
N ILE A 344 -14.53 -20.38 14.17
CA ILE A 344 -13.09 -20.44 13.90
C ILE A 344 -12.50 -19.01 13.89
N SER A 345 -13.17 -18.05 13.25
CA SER A 345 -12.70 -16.66 13.22
C SER A 345 -12.62 -16.03 14.60
N ILE A 346 -13.59 -16.26 15.47
CA ILE A 346 -13.57 -15.77 16.85
C ILE A 346 -12.41 -16.44 17.60
N GLY A 347 -12.23 -17.75 17.47
CA GLY A 347 -11.12 -18.47 18.11
C GLY A 347 -9.77 -17.89 17.69
N ILE A 348 -9.53 -17.66 16.40
CA ILE A 348 -8.29 -17.05 15.90
C ILE A 348 -8.19 -15.58 16.34
N PHE A 349 -9.30 -14.82 16.32
CA PHE A 349 -9.32 -13.42 16.76
C PHE A 349 -8.92 -13.29 18.25
N CYS A 350 -9.37 -14.19 19.12
CA CYS A 350 -9.00 -14.17 20.52
C CYS A 350 -7.48 -14.28 20.74
N LEU A 351 -6.73 -14.81 19.78
CA LEU A 351 -5.27 -14.88 19.87
C LEU A 351 -4.59 -13.51 19.81
N GLN A 352 -5.27 -12.46 19.37
CA GLN A 352 -4.76 -11.08 19.44
C GLN A 352 -4.52 -10.61 20.89
N PHE A 353 -5.25 -11.17 21.84
CA PHE A 353 -5.20 -10.75 23.25
C PHE A 353 -4.25 -11.60 24.10
N LEU A 354 -3.54 -12.54 23.49
CA LEU A 354 -2.48 -13.29 24.20
C LEU A 354 -1.28 -12.37 24.44
N HIS A 355 -0.48 -12.72 25.44
CA HIS A 355 0.80 -12.06 25.64
C HIS A 355 1.72 -12.34 24.43
N HIS A 356 2.16 -11.27 23.77
CA HIS A 356 3.03 -11.35 22.63
C HIS A 356 4.40 -10.77 22.93
N PHE A 357 5.42 -11.44 22.44
CA PHE A 357 6.76 -10.86 22.38
C PHE A 357 6.84 -9.82 21.26
N THR A 358 7.51 -8.72 21.51
CA THR A 358 7.79 -7.67 20.51
C THR A 358 9.26 -7.75 20.10
N PRO A 359 9.61 -8.58 19.09
CA PRO A 359 11.00 -8.70 18.69
C PRO A 359 11.49 -7.42 18.03
N PRO A 360 12.76 -7.05 18.21
CA PRO A 360 13.34 -5.94 17.48
C PRO A 360 13.36 -6.25 15.98
N LEU A 361 13.30 -5.22 15.13
CA LEU A 361 13.38 -5.43 13.68
C LEU A 361 14.73 -6.04 13.27
N TYR A 362 15.78 -5.74 14.01
CA TYR A 362 17.12 -6.23 13.80
C TYR A 362 17.68 -6.77 15.14
N PRO A 363 18.43 -7.89 15.14
CA PRO A 363 18.84 -8.68 13.99
C PRO A 363 17.69 -9.53 13.40
N LYS A 364 17.60 -9.63 12.09
CA LYS A 364 16.57 -10.45 11.40
C LYS A 364 16.66 -11.94 11.72
N ALA A 365 17.79 -12.39 12.22
CA ALA A 365 17.98 -13.78 12.68
C ALA A 365 16.98 -14.17 13.76
N GLU A 366 16.59 -13.26 14.66
CA GLU A 366 15.57 -13.51 15.69
C GLU A 366 14.21 -13.86 15.08
N TRP A 367 13.81 -13.13 14.04
CA TRP A 367 12.58 -13.38 13.30
C TRP A 367 12.58 -14.75 12.64
N LEU A 368 13.66 -15.09 11.95
CA LEU A 368 13.80 -16.38 11.28
C LEU A 368 13.79 -17.52 12.30
N HIS A 369 14.53 -17.37 13.40
CA HIS A 369 14.55 -18.35 14.47
C HIS A 369 13.15 -18.61 15.03
N ARG A 370 12.36 -17.55 15.32
CA ARG A 370 10.97 -17.68 15.81
C ARG A 370 10.05 -18.35 14.79
N LEU A 371 10.18 -18.01 13.52
CA LEU A 371 9.39 -18.62 12.45
C LEU A 371 9.65 -20.12 12.35
N VAL A 372 10.92 -20.54 12.31
CA VAL A 372 11.32 -21.94 12.14
C VAL A 372 11.06 -22.77 13.41
N SER A 373 11.23 -22.18 14.59
CA SER A 373 10.97 -22.86 15.88
C SER A 373 9.50 -22.82 16.31
N PHE A 374 8.58 -22.38 15.43
CA PHE A 374 7.13 -22.28 15.72
C PHE A 374 6.79 -21.42 16.96
N LYS A 375 7.66 -20.49 17.34
CA LYS A 375 7.40 -19.51 18.41
C LYS A 375 6.64 -18.30 17.86
N TRP A 376 5.43 -18.49 17.36
CA TRP A 376 4.66 -17.49 16.62
C TRP A 376 3.93 -16.47 17.49
N ASN A 377 4.05 -16.55 18.80
CA ASN A 377 3.47 -15.60 19.75
C ASN A 377 4.24 -14.27 19.79
N PHE A 378 4.35 -13.59 18.66
CA PHE A 378 5.00 -12.29 18.56
C PHE A 378 4.21 -11.31 17.70
N LEU A 379 4.47 -10.02 17.92
CA LEU A 379 3.89 -8.94 17.13
C LEU A 379 4.76 -8.63 15.92
N TYR A 380 4.13 -8.56 14.76
CA TYR A 380 4.79 -8.17 13.51
C TYR A 380 4.56 -6.68 13.23
N PRO A 381 5.62 -5.85 13.12
CA PRO A 381 5.47 -4.43 12.84
C PRO A 381 5.23 -4.22 11.34
N PHE A 382 4.11 -3.61 11.02
CA PHE A 382 3.82 -3.11 9.69
C PHE A 382 4.31 -1.67 9.59
N SER A 383 5.56 -1.51 9.20
CA SER A 383 6.19 -0.24 8.89
C SER A 383 6.97 -0.39 7.61
N GLY A 384 7.28 0.68 6.95
CA GLY A 384 8.09 0.64 5.74
C GLY A 384 8.40 2.04 5.25
N GLY A 385 9.50 2.21 4.53
CA GLY A 385 10.14 3.47 4.18
C GLY A 385 9.24 4.63 3.78
N SER A 386 8.21 4.43 3.02
CA SER A 386 7.15 5.40 2.72
C SER A 386 5.78 4.82 2.97
N GLY A 387 5.71 3.75 3.75
CA GLY A 387 4.49 3.08 4.11
C GLY A 387 3.70 3.80 5.20
N PRO A 388 2.68 3.14 5.74
CA PRO A 388 1.84 3.72 6.77
C PRO A 388 2.64 4.03 8.04
N LEU A 389 2.10 4.93 8.87
CA LEU A 389 2.55 5.05 10.26
C LEU A 389 2.57 3.65 10.89
N PRO A 390 3.63 3.26 11.59
CA PRO A 390 3.78 1.89 12.07
C PRO A 390 2.64 1.42 12.98
N PHE A 391 2.25 0.15 12.84
CA PHE A 391 1.31 -0.55 13.72
C PHE A 391 1.71 -2.02 13.86
N TYR A 392 1.23 -2.69 14.90
CA TYR A 392 1.53 -4.09 15.16
C TYR A 392 0.33 -4.99 14.89
N ILE A 393 0.60 -6.19 14.36
CA ILE A 393 -0.39 -7.28 14.25
C ILE A 393 0.22 -8.56 14.82
N SER A 394 -0.56 -9.36 15.54
CA SER A 394 -0.15 -10.68 16.02
C SER A 394 0.21 -11.60 14.84
N PHE A 395 1.43 -12.13 14.85
CA PHE A 395 1.87 -13.04 13.79
C PHE A 395 1.07 -14.36 13.80
N VAL A 396 0.77 -14.92 14.97
CA VAL A 396 -0.01 -16.16 15.08
C VAL A 396 -1.43 -15.97 14.52
N PHE A 397 -2.05 -14.81 14.76
CA PHE A 397 -3.35 -14.46 14.18
C PHE A 397 -3.28 -14.48 12.63
N MET A 398 -2.31 -13.80 12.05
CA MET A 398 -2.15 -13.76 10.59
C MET A 398 -1.89 -15.16 10.04
N ALA A 399 -0.93 -15.88 10.59
CA ALA A 399 -0.52 -17.21 10.14
C ALA A 399 -1.70 -18.20 10.16
N LEU A 400 -2.49 -18.22 11.23
CA LEU A 400 -3.60 -19.15 11.33
C LEU A 400 -4.75 -18.83 10.36
N PHE A 401 -5.05 -17.56 10.08
CA PHE A 401 -6.02 -17.23 9.04
C PHE A 401 -5.56 -17.65 7.65
N TRP A 402 -4.28 -17.49 7.34
CA TRP A 402 -3.72 -17.95 6.07
C TRP A 402 -3.68 -19.48 5.99
N ILE A 403 -3.26 -20.18 7.05
CA ILE A 403 -3.25 -21.64 7.11
C ILE A 403 -4.69 -22.18 6.97
N ALA A 404 -5.65 -21.64 7.73
CA ALA A 404 -7.04 -22.05 7.63
C ALA A 404 -7.61 -21.85 6.23
N SER A 405 -7.32 -20.70 5.59
CA SER A 405 -7.72 -20.42 4.21
C SER A 405 -7.09 -21.40 3.22
N PHE A 406 -5.80 -21.71 3.40
CA PHE A 406 -5.10 -22.65 2.55
C PHE A 406 -5.61 -24.09 2.70
N VAL A 407 -5.90 -24.53 3.92
CA VAL A 407 -6.56 -25.82 4.18
C VAL A 407 -7.91 -25.91 3.48
N LEU A 408 -8.71 -24.85 3.53
CA LEU A 408 -9.99 -24.77 2.82
C LEU A 408 -9.82 -24.87 1.29
N ILE A 409 -8.77 -24.23 0.73
CA ILE A 409 -8.46 -24.34 -0.70
C ILE A 409 -8.07 -25.78 -1.06
N ILE A 410 -7.26 -26.46 -0.25
CA ILE A 410 -6.92 -27.88 -0.48
C ILE A 410 -8.17 -28.75 -0.42
N LEU A 411 -9.05 -28.52 0.57
CA LEU A 411 -10.32 -29.24 0.69
C LEU A 411 -11.22 -29.02 -0.54
N PHE A 412 -11.19 -27.82 -1.12
CA PHE A 412 -11.93 -27.54 -2.36
C PHE A 412 -11.45 -28.43 -3.53
N PHE A 413 -10.15 -28.57 -3.72
CA PHE A 413 -9.63 -29.44 -4.79
C PHE A 413 -10.01 -30.91 -4.59
N LYS A 414 -10.13 -31.36 -3.35
CA LYS A 414 -10.56 -32.72 -3.00
C LYS A 414 -12.08 -32.91 -3.07
N LYS A 415 -12.87 -31.90 -2.64
CA LYS A 415 -14.34 -31.99 -2.52
C LYS A 415 -15.02 -30.80 -3.24
N ARG A 416 -15.10 -30.90 -4.57
CA ARG A 416 -15.67 -29.84 -5.44
C ARG A 416 -17.11 -29.45 -5.12
N ASN A 417 -17.88 -30.32 -4.44
CA ASN A 417 -19.26 -30.04 -4.05
C ASN A 417 -19.36 -29.01 -2.92
N TRP A 418 -18.30 -28.73 -2.19
CA TRP A 418 -18.27 -27.80 -1.04
C TRP A 418 -17.80 -26.40 -1.40
N LYS A 419 -17.78 -26.06 -2.68
CA LYS A 419 -17.30 -24.74 -3.16
C LYS A 419 -17.91 -23.57 -2.43
N LYS A 420 -19.23 -23.61 -2.25
CA LYS A 420 -20.00 -22.54 -1.63
C LYS A 420 -19.68 -22.40 -0.15
N GLU A 421 -19.66 -23.51 0.57
CA GLU A 421 -19.35 -23.59 1.99
C GLU A 421 -17.95 -23.08 2.27
N ILE A 422 -16.97 -23.51 1.48
CA ILE A 422 -15.59 -23.09 1.58
C ILE A 422 -15.46 -21.59 1.33
N LEU A 423 -16.08 -21.07 0.27
CA LEU A 423 -16.03 -19.63 -0.03
C LEU A 423 -16.70 -18.77 1.02
N ILE A 424 -17.75 -19.27 1.71
CA ILE A 424 -18.36 -18.58 2.86
C ILE A 424 -17.34 -18.46 3.99
N CYS A 425 -16.67 -19.56 4.34
CA CYS A 425 -15.64 -19.53 5.39
C CYS A 425 -14.46 -18.62 5.02
N VAL A 426 -13.97 -18.70 3.79
CA VAL A 426 -12.89 -17.81 3.29
C VAL A 426 -13.30 -16.34 3.34
N PHE A 427 -14.56 -16.03 2.99
CA PHE A 427 -15.08 -14.67 3.09
C PHE A 427 -15.10 -14.18 4.54
N ILE A 428 -15.61 -15.00 5.47
CA ILE A 428 -15.67 -14.64 6.89
C ILE A 428 -14.25 -14.45 7.45
N PHE A 429 -13.33 -15.38 7.14
CA PHE A 429 -11.92 -15.29 7.57
C PHE A 429 -11.27 -14.02 7.07
N GLY A 430 -11.39 -13.75 5.78
CA GLY A 430 -10.80 -12.57 5.18
C GLY A 430 -11.43 -11.27 5.67
N PHE A 431 -12.72 -11.26 5.97
CA PHE A 431 -13.41 -10.09 6.52
C PHE A 431 -12.90 -9.76 7.94
N VAL A 432 -12.83 -10.76 8.83
CA VAL A 432 -12.31 -10.55 10.20
C VAL A 432 -10.84 -10.15 10.15
N TYR A 433 -10.05 -10.78 9.28
CA TYR A 433 -8.65 -10.42 9.07
C TYR A 433 -8.48 -8.94 8.68
N ASN A 434 -9.24 -8.48 7.67
CA ASN A 434 -9.20 -7.07 7.25
C ASN A 434 -9.67 -6.11 8.34
N ALA A 435 -10.70 -6.50 9.10
CA ALA A 435 -11.24 -5.66 10.17
C ALA A 435 -10.18 -5.39 11.25
N VAL A 436 -9.36 -6.39 11.62
CA VAL A 436 -8.26 -6.20 12.57
C VAL A 436 -7.18 -5.28 12.01
N PHE A 437 -6.80 -5.44 10.73
CA PHE A 437 -5.83 -4.54 10.11
C PHE A 437 -6.32 -3.09 10.04
N ILE A 438 -7.60 -2.89 9.73
CA ILE A 438 -8.23 -1.56 9.70
C ILE A 438 -8.26 -0.96 11.11
N GLU A 439 -8.61 -1.76 12.10
CA GLU A 439 -8.67 -1.35 13.50
C GLU A 439 -7.30 -0.91 14.00
N GLU A 440 -6.27 -1.74 13.82
CA GLU A 440 -4.92 -1.44 14.29
C GLU A 440 -4.32 -0.21 13.59
N TYR A 441 -4.53 -0.08 12.29
CA TYR A 441 -4.02 1.06 11.54
C TYR A 441 -4.71 2.38 11.91
N LEU A 442 -6.05 2.35 12.06
CA LEU A 442 -6.82 3.57 12.35
C LEU A 442 -6.82 3.94 13.82
N PHE A 443 -6.87 2.96 14.71
CA PHE A 443 -7.14 3.18 16.14
C PHE A 443 -6.06 2.60 17.07
N GLY A 444 -5.50 1.44 16.74
CA GLY A 444 -4.47 0.75 17.54
C GLY A 444 -4.95 0.40 18.95
N LYS A 445 -6.20 -0.05 19.09
CA LYS A 445 -6.79 -0.34 20.40
C LYS A 445 -6.34 -1.67 20.99
N ILE A 446 -5.91 -2.63 20.14
CA ILE A 446 -5.52 -3.97 20.62
C ILE A 446 -4.03 -3.98 21.00
N ASN A 447 -3.14 -3.53 20.08
CA ASN A 447 -1.69 -3.63 20.29
C ASN A 447 -1.03 -2.29 20.64
N GLY A 448 -1.68 -1.19 20.34
CA GLY A 448 -1.21 0.16 20.67
C GLY A 448 -1.31 1.14 19.50
N SER A 449 -1.44 2.41 19.84
CA SER A 449 -1.65 3.50 18.89
C SER A 449 -0.41 4.39 18.77
N ALA A 450 0.39 4.17 17.73
CA ALA A 450 1.51 5.08 17.41
C ALA A 450 1.01 6.50 17.12
N ARG A 451 -0.19 6.65 16.52
CA ARG A 451 -0.83 7.94 16.27
C ARG A 451 -1.03 8.76 17.55
N LYS A 452 -1.58 8.12 18.61
CA LYS A 452 -1.79 8.77 19.90
C LYS A 452 -0.45 9.21 20.49
N LEU A 453 0.52 8.30 20.56
CA LEU A 453 1.82 8.56 21.14
C LEU A 453 2.61 9.66 20.41
N VAL A 454 2.51 9.72 19.08
CA VAL A 454 3.09 10.81 18.28
C VAL A 454 2.42 12.13 18.65
N ALA A 455 1.07 12.19 18.74
CA ALA A 455 0.37 13.41 19.08
C ALA A 455 0.75 13.92 20.48
N ASP A 456 0.76 13.03 21.47
CA ASP A 456 1.05 13.37 22.88
C ASP A 456 2.50 13.84 23.05
N SER A 457 3.46 13.18 22.39
CA SER A 457 4.88 13.57 22.42
C SER A 457 5.15 14.89 21.70
N VAL A 458 4.45 15.16 20.59
CA VAL A 458 4.56 16.43 19.87
C VAL A 458 3.97 17.58 20.70
N GLU A 459 2.85 17.34 21.38
CA GLU A 459 2.26 18.31 22.29
C GLU A 459 3.21 18.63 23.46
N PHE A 460 3.84 17.61 24.06
CA PHE A 460 4.88 17.80 25.07
C PHE A 460 6.04 18.65 24.52
N ILE A 461 6.60 18.27 23.35
CA ILE A 461 7.72 19.01 22.73
C ILE A 461 7.34 20.47 22.46
N LYS A 462 6.11 20.72 22.00
CA LYS A 462 5.63 22.07 21.72
C LYS A 462 5.62 22.94 22.97
N ASN A 463 5.18 22.39 24.09
CA ASN A 463 4.92 23.10 25.34
C ASN A 463 6.15 23.17 26.26
N ASP A 464 7.15 22.31 26.11
CA ASP A 464 8.35 22.32 26.95
C ASP A 464 9.27 23.50 26.59
N ASN A 465 9.52 24.36 27.56
CA ASN A 465 10.40 25.53 27.44
C ASN A 465 11.91 25.17 27.39
N ASN A 466 12.30 23.97 27.83
CA ASN A 466 13.70 23.53 27.80
C ASN A 466 14.12 23.09 26.39
N ILE A 467 13.16 22.79 25.53
CA ILE A 467 13.41 22.42 24.13
C ILE A 467 13.41 23.72 23.31
N ASP A 468 14.58 24.08 22.78
CA ASP A 468 14.78 25.29 21.98
C ASP A 468 14.00 25.25 20.65
N ALA A 469 13.44 26.42 20.27
CA ALA A 469 12.80 26.61 18.98
C ALA A 469 13.77 26.51 17.77
N ASN A 470 15.09 26.40 18.01
CA ASN A 470 16.12 26.32 16.98
C ASN A 470 16.41 24.88 16.50
N LYS A 471 15.38 24.00 16.43
CA LYS A 471 15.49 22.68 15.80
C LYS A 471 16.36 21.68 16.58
N LYS A 472 16.06 21.46 17.84
CA LYS A 472 16.86 20.58 18.72
C LYS A 472 16.31 19.16 18.92
N VAL A 473 15.22 18.77 18.27
CA VAL A 473 14.65 17.43 18.41
C VAL A 473 15.03 16.56 17.23
N VAL A 474 15.70 15.45 17.51
CA VAL A 474 15.97 14.38 16.56
C VAL A 474 14.87 13.32 16.69
N VAL A 475 14.23 12.97 15.58
CA VAL A 475 13.14 12.02 15.57
C VAL A 475 13.62 10.65 15.09
N TYR A 476 13.43 9.64 15.93
CA TYR A 476 13.83 8.29 15.64
C TYR A 476 12.90 7.62 14.62
N ASN A 477 13.49 7.05 13.57
CA ASN A 477 12.80 6.38 12.48
C ASN A 477 11.69 7.20 11.82
N ASP A 478 11.73 8.52 12.00
CA ASP A 478 10.81 9.50 11.40
C ASP A 478 9.33 9.39 11.84
N ASN A 479 9.08 8.71 12.95
CA ASN A 479 7.74 8.63 13.53
C ASN A 479 7.33 10.00 14.11
N GLY A 480 6.49 10.73 13.38
CA GLY A 480 6.04 12.07 13.79
C GLY A 480 6.99 13.23 13.42
N GLY A 481 8.02 12.99 12.60
CA GLY A 481 9.00 14.01 12.22
C GLY A 481 8.38 15.26 11.61
N PHE A 482 7.37 15.11 10.76
CA PHE A 482 6.63 16.25 10.20
C PHE A 482 5.95 17.09 11.28
N ASN A 483 5.28 16.44 12.23
CA ASN A 483 4.58 17.15 13.31
C ASN A 483 5.55 17.90 14.24
N VAL A 484 6.71 17.29 14.54
CA VAL A 484 7.78 17.99 15.28
C VAL A 484 8.34 19.17 14.49
N GLN A 485 8.48 19.04 13.16
CA GLN A 485 8.95 20.13 12.30
C GLN A 485 8.01 21.34 12.35
N GLN A 486 6.70 21.13 12.39
CA GLN A 486 5.72 22.20 12.50
C GLN A 486 5.82 22.97 13.83
N THR A 487 6.40 22.38 14.86
CA THR A 487 6.67 23.11 16.12
C THR A 487 7.86 24.08 16.03
N GLY A 488 8.64 24.04 14.95
CA GLY A 488 9.91 24.77 14.80
C GLY A 488 11.10 24.16 15.56
N LYS A 489 10.88 23.08 16.32
CA LYS A 489 11.89 22.44 17.19
C LYS A 489 12.54 21.20 16.59
N TYR A 490 12.33 20.92 15.30
CA TYR A 490 12.86 19.76 14.61
C TYR A 490 14.33 19.93 14.20
N ARG A 491 15.17 18.94 14.47
CA ARG A 491 16.56 18.90 14.03
C ARG A 491 16.74 18.06 12.77
N LYS A 492 16.44 16.78 12.86
CA LYS A 492 16.55 15.80 11.78
C LYS A 492 15.88 14.47 12.17
N ARG A 493 15.83 13.57 11.23
CA ARG A 493 15.47 12.17 11.48
C ARG A 493 16.72 11.30 11.69
N LEU A 494 16.62 10.30 12.53
CA LEU A 494 17.60 9.26 12.73
C LEU A 494 17.06 7.94 12.22
N TYR A 495 17.70 7.34 11.24
CA TYR A 495 17.35 6.01 10.75
C TYR A 495 18.03 4.91 11.56
N ILE A 496 17.28 3.83 11.83
CA ILE A 496 17.79 2.63 12.50
C ILE A 496 18.24 1.57 11.48
N ASP A 497 18.40 1.85 10.25
CA ASP A 497 18.77 0.81 9.30
C ASP A 497 20.26 0.47 9.43
N PRO A 498 20.61 -0.79 9.76
CA PRO A 498 22.01 -1.23 9.81
C PRO A 498 22.74 -1.10 8.47
N LYS A 499 22.01 -0.94 7.35
CA LYS A 499 22.63 -0.69 6.04
C LYS A 499 23.39 0.64 5.95
N PHE A 500 23.11 1.59 6.84
CA PHE A 500 23.79 2.90 6.82
C PHE A 500 25.07 2.97 7.65
N GLY A 501 25.66 1.84 8.01
CA GLY A 501 26.89 1.78 8.80
C GLY A 501 26.68 2.19 10.27
N VAL A 502 27.05 1.34 11.19
CA VAL A 502 26.89 1.59 12.64
C VAL A 502 27.74 2.78 13.05
N GLU A 503 28.99 2.86 12.57
CA GLU A 503 29.94 3.93 12.91
C GLU A 503 29.43 5.33 12.56
N SER A 504 28.92 5.53 11.34
CA SER A 504 28.39 6.85 10.93
C SER A 504 27.17 7.28 11.75
N LYS A 505 26.45 6.33 12.37
CA LYS A 505 25.32 6.63 13.25
C LYS A 505 25.77 6.96 14.66
N MET A 506 26.77 6.29 15.17
CA MET A 506 27.42 6.63 16.44
C MET A 506 27.99 8.05 16.40
N ASP A 507 28.72 8.40 15.33
CA ASP A 507 29.22 9.76 15.13
C ASP A 507 28.09 10.79 15.11
N SER A 508 26.97 10.47 14.46
CA SER A 508 25.79 11.35 14.45
C SER A 508 25.20 11.55 15.84
N LEU A 509 25.07 10.48 16.65
CA LEU A 509 24.58 10.58 18.03
C LEU A 509 25.52 11.39 18.90
N ASN A 510 26.82 11.14 18.82
CA ASN A 510 27.85 11.87 19.57
C ASN A 510 27.91 13.34 19.16
N TYR A 511 27.73 13.66 17.86
CA TYR A 511 27.71 15.04 17.36
C TYR A 511 26.50 15.83 17.81
N TYR A 512 25.27 15.22 17.69
CA TYR A 512 24.05 16.00 17.87
C TYR A 512 23.68 16.23 19.34
N LYS A 513 23.99 15.33 20.27
CA LYS A 513 23.69 15.48 21.72
C LYS A 513 22.47 16.38 22.01
N GLU A 514 21.34 16.02 21.43
CA GLU A 514 20.11 16.82 21.40
C GLU A 514 19.01 16.13 22.20
N PHE A 515 17.78 16.62 22.08
CA PHE A 515 16.61 15.87 22.45
C PHE A 515 16.27 14.82 21.39
N TYR A 516 15.83 13.64 21.81
CA TYR A 516 15.44 12.56 20.91
C TYR A 516 14.01 12.12 21.22
N MET A 517 13.10 12.23 20.23
CA MET A 517 11.78 11.65 20.27
C MET A 517 11.87 10.24 19.69
N VAL A 518 11.58 9.24 20.51
CA VAL A 518 11.68 7.82 20.17
C VAL A 518 10.32 7.16 20.35
N VAL A 519 9.60 6.93 19.25
CA VAL A 519 8.44 6.03 19.24
C VAL A 519 8.97 4.63 18.95
N ASP A 520 8.92 3.73 19.95
CA ASP A 520 9.55 2.41 19.89
C ASP A 520 8.71 1.40 19.09
N ILE A 521 8.63 1.67 17.77
CA ILE A 521 8.05 0.78 16.77
C ILE A 521 8.71 1.00 15.41
N PRO A 522 9.39 0.00 14.81
CA PRO A 522 9.72 -1.31 15.41
C PRO A 522 10.55 -1.20 16.67
N HIS A 523 10.39 -2.17 17.56
CA HIS A 523 11.08 -2.19 18.84
C HIS A 523 12.62 -2.13 18.68
N ILE A 524 13.28 -1.35 19.53
CA ILE A 524 14.74 -1.23 19.55
C ILE A 524 15.33 -2.44 20.25
N ASP A 525 16.33 -3.08 19.64
CA ASP A 525 17.10 -4.11 20.32
C ASP A 525 17.84 -3.54 21.53
N GLN A 526 17.55 -4.08 22.72
CA GLN A 526 18.13 -3.64 23.99
C GLN A 526 19.65 -3.82 24.05
N ASN A 527 20.21 -4.70 23.22
CA ASN A 527 21.66 -4.89 23.10
C ASN A 527 22.31 -3.94 22.08
N SER A 528 21.50 -3.19 21.34
CA SER A 528 22.00 -2.25 20.33
C SER A 528 22.70 -1.04 20.95
N PHE A 529 23.57 -0.42 20.19
CA PHE A 529 24.20 0.85 20.61
C PHE A 529 23.15 1.98 20.77
N TYR A 530 22.02 1.93 20.06
CA TYR A 530 20.93 2.89 20.24
C TYR A 530 20.32 2.80 21.64
N ALA A 531 20.00 1.58 22.09
CA ALA A 531 19.46 1.37 23.44
C ALA A 531 20.46 1.80 24.52
N LYS A 532 21.75 1.45 24.36
CA LYS A 532 22.81 1.89 25.27
C LYS A 532 22.92 3.41 25.34
N TYR A 533 22.85 4.09 24.20
CA TYR A 533 22.88 5.54 24.14
C TYR A 533 21.68 6.16 24.85
N PHE A 534 20.46 5.76 24.49
CA PHE A 534 19.25 6.31 25.09
C PHE A 534 19.14 6.02 26.59
N ASN A 535 19.64 4.85 27.05
CA ASN A 535 19.72 4.52 28.46
C ASN A 535 20.69 5.42 29.26
N SER A 536 21.64 6.07 28.59
CA SER A 536 22.54 7.07 29.19
C SER A 536 21.93 8.48 29.25
N CYS A 537 20.79 8.72 28.62
CA CYS A 537 20.08 9.99 28.59
C CYS A 537 19.01 10.07 29.68
N SER A 538 18.59 11.29 30.02
CA SER A 538 17.46 11.50 30.92
C SER A 538 16.16 11.41 30.14
N SER A 539 15.23 10.54 30.52
CA SER A 539 13.88 10.55 29.94
C SER A 539 13.07 11.69 30.55
N VAL A 540 12.69 12.67 29.73
CA VAL A 540 11.90 13.85 30.15
C VAL A 540 10.41 13.68 29.88
N PHE A 541 10.03 12.75 29.00
CA PHE A 541 8.65 12.34 28.74
C PHE A 541 8.61 10.85 28.42
N THR A 542 7.61 10.18 28.97
CA THR A 542 7.37 8.76 28.69
C THR A 542 5.88 8.49 28.72
N GLU A 543 5.37 7.87 27.68
CA GLU A 543 3.98 7.41 27.60
C GLU A 543 3.91 6.05 26.90
N SER A 544 2.84 5.30 27.15
CA SER A 544 2.59 4.00 26.53
C SER A 544 1.18 3.89 25.96
N SER A 545 1.06 3.13 24.89
CA SER A 545 -0.22 2.71 24.32
C SER A 545 -0.10 1.25 23.91
N GLY A 546 -0.78 0.36 24.64
CA GLY A 546 -0.59 -1.08 24.46
C GLY A 546 0.86 -1.49 24.68
N VAL A 547 1.47 -2.08 23.65
CA VAL A 547 2.88 -2.51 23.67
C VAL A 547 3.85 -1.46 23.15
N ILE A 548 3.34 -0.33 22.63
CA ILE A 548 4.16 0.74 22.05
C ILE A 548 4.51 1.74 23.14
N LEU A 549 5.78 2.12 23.18
CA LEU A 549 6.30 3.15 24.08
C LEU A 549 6.74 4.36 23.26
N VAL A 550 6.63 5.54 23.86
CA VAL A 550 7.29 6.75 23.37
C VAL A 550 8.11 7.36 24.49
N HIS A 551 9.30 7.81 24.15
CA HIS A 551 10.17 8.57 25.02
C HIS A 551 10.62 9.84 24.35
N VAL A 552 10.72 10.91 25.11
CA VAL A 552 11.54 12.07 24.74
C VAL A 552 12.74 12.08 25.68
N TYR A 553 13.93 11.86 25.12
CA TYR A 553 15.18 11.82 25.88
C TYR A 553 15.90 13.15 25.78
N ASP A 554 16.43 13.65 26.88
CA ASP A 554 17.43 14.71 26.90
C ASP A 554 18.82 14.08 26.93
N CYS A 555 19.50 14.09 25.80
CA CYS A 555 20.82 13.52 25.62
C CYS A 555 21.95 14.56 25.58
N ARG A 556 21.68 15.81 25.93
CA ARG A 556 22.68 16.89 25.86
C ARG A 556 23.90 16.66 26.76
N LYS A 557 23.72 15.92 27.84
CA LYS A 557 24.78 15.54 28.80
C LYS A 557 25.20 14.08 28.68
N ALA A 558 24.73 13.35 27.66
CA ALA A 558 25.08 11.95 27.48
C ALA A 558 26.59 11.80 27.18
N PRO A 559 27.23 10.76 27.70
CA PRO A 559 28.63 10.45 27.37
C PRO A 559 28.74 10.07 25.89
N ASP A 560 29.96 10.23 25.34
CA ASP A 560 30.21 9.74 23.98
C ASP A 560 30.16 8.21 23.95
N ILE A 561 29.53 7.69 22.91
CA ILE A 561 29.54 6.25 22.65
C ILE A 561 30.91 5.89 22.08
N LYS A 562 31.59 4.94 22.70
CA LYS A 562 32.88 4.40 22.24
C LYS A 562 32.67 3.18 21.35
#